data_cc237eb99f90d9cd36c5af3a53d46628
#
_entry.id   cc237eb99f90d9cd36c5af3a53d46628
#
_cell.length_a   1.000
_cell.length_b   1.000
_cell.length_c   1.000
_cell.angle_alpha   90.00
_cell.angle_beta   90.00
_cell.angle_gamma   90.00
#
_symmetry.space_group_name_H-M   'P 1'
#
loop_
_entity.id
_entity.type
_entity.pdbx_description
1 polymer ?
#
loop_
_entity_poly.entity_id
_entity_poly.type
_entity_poly.pdbx_seq_one_letter_code
_entity_poly.pdbx_strand_id
1 'polypeptide(L)' 'MALDEAMDKLARVDAAKAELVKLRLFGGLTGKQAADVLGISYATEQRHWAYARSWLRVEVAGRQ' A
#
# COMPACT_ATOMS: atom_id res chain seq x y z
N MET A 1 -11.99 -0.24 12.23
CA MET A 1 -10.76 -0.96 12.63
C MET A 1 -9.55 -0.12 12.25
N ALA A 2 -8.46 -0.30 12.99
CA ALA A 2 -7.26 0.54 12.79
C ALA A 2 -6.71 0.47 11.36
N LEU A 3 -6.72 -0.71 10.74
CA LEU A 3 -6.22 -0.86 9.38
C LEU A 3 -7.07 -0.10 8.36
N ASP A 4 -8.39 -0.17 8.49
CA ASP A 4 -9.29 0.55 7.60
C ASP A 4 -9.07 2.06 7.68
N GLU A 5 -8.94 2.56 8.89
CA GLU A 5 -8.67 3.99 9.11
C GLU A 5 -7.30 4.38 8.54
N ALA A 6 -6.29 3.53 8.74
CA ALA A 6 -4.96 3.79 8.21
C ALA A 6 -4.97 3.80 6.69
N MET A 7 -5.72 2.89 6.05
CA MET A 7 -5.85 2.84 4.60
C MET A 7 -6.53 4.09 4.06
N ASP A 8 -7.59 4.55 4.71
CA ASP A 8 -8.25 5.80 4.32
C ASP A 8 -7.29 6.98 4.39
N LYS A 9 -6.50 7.02 5.45
CA LYS A 9 -5.52 8.08 5.65
C LYS A 9 -4.44 8.02 4.57
N LEU A 10 -3.94 6.82 4.25
CA LEU A 10 -2.95 6.65 3.20
C LEU A 10 -3.50 7.10 1.85
N ALA A 11 -4.75 6.78 1.56
CA ALA A 11 -5.39 7.19 0.31
C ALA A 11 -5.43 8.72 0.16
N ARG A 12 -5.57 9.43 1.26
CA ARG A 12 -5.55 10.90 1.24
C ARG A 12 -4.13 11.46 1.10
N VAL A 13 -3.15 10.77 1.66
CA VAL A 13 -1.75 11.21 1.61
C VAL A 13 -1.11 10.83 0.28
N ASP A 14 -1.35 9.60 -0.18
CA ASP A 14 -0.74 9.08 -1.40
C ASP A 14 -1.66 8.01 -1.99
N ALA A 15 -2.53 8.45 -2.89
CA ALA A 15 -3.53 7.56 -3.48
C ALA A 15 -2.90 6.39 -4.25
N ALA A 16 -1.77 6.63 -4.93
CA ALA A 16 -1.11 5.58 -5.70
C ALA A 16 -0.60 4.46 -4.81
N LYS A 17 -0.01 4.80 -3.66
CA LYS A 17 0.47 3.79 -2.72
C LYS A 17 -0.69 3.06 -2.05
N ALA A 18 -1.78 3.75 -1.77
CA ALA A 18 -2.97 3.11 -1.21
C ALA A 18 -3.55 2.08 -2.19
N GLU A 19 -3.57 2.42 -3.48
CA GLU A 19 -4.06 1.50 -4.50
C GLU A 19 -3.18 0.24 -4.58
N LEU A 20 -1.87 0.42 -4.52
CA LEU A 20 -0.94 -0.70 -4.50
C LEU A 20 -1.19 -1.63 -3.32
N VAL A 21 -1.40 -1.07 -2.14
CA VAL A 21 -1.68 -1.87 -0.94
C VAL A 21 -2.97 -2.66 -1.12
N LYS A 22 -4.00 -2.04 -1.66
CA LYS A 22 -5.27 -2.73 -1.92
C LYS A 22 -5.08 -3.93 -2.86
N LEU A 23 -4.32 -3.75 -3.93
CA LEU A 23 -4.07 -4.83 -4.88
C LEU A 23 -3.33 -6.00 -4.22
N ARG A 24 -2.36 -5.71 -3.38
CA ARG A 24 -1.55 -6.76 -2.78
C ARG A 24 -2.21 -7.42 -1.56
N LEU A 25 -2.86 -6.65 -0.70
CA LEU A 25 -3.47 -7.19 0.52
C LEU A 25 -4.87 -7.73 0.28
N PHE A 26 -5.68 -6.99 -0.45
CA PHE A 26 -7.08 -7.38 -0.66
C PHE A 26 -7.29 -8.11 -1.98
N GLY A 27 -6.53 -7.76 -3.00
CA GLY A 27 -6.61 -8.41 -4.30
C GLY A 27 -5.80 -9.68 -4.42
N GLY A 28 -4.87 -9.92 -3.50
CA GLY A 28 -4.02 -11.10 -3.52
C GLY A 28 -3.00 -11.13 -4.64
N LEU A 29 -2.68 -9.99 -5.24
CA LEU A 29 -1.73 -9.93 -6.34
C LEU A 29 -0.30 -9.97 -5.84
N THR A 30 0.59 -10.53 -6.65
CA THR A 30 2.03 -10.43 -6.41
C THR A 30 2.49 -9.02 -6.75
N GLY A 31 3.73 -8.68 -6.33
CA GLY A 31 4.30 -7.38 -6.66
C GLY A 31 4.38 -7.14 -8.16
N LYS A 32 4.75 -8.18 -8.93
CA LYS A 32 4.82 -8.07 -10.40
C LYS A 32 3.45 -7.84 -11.01
N GLN A 33 2.44 -8.56 -10.52
CA GLN A 33 1.07 -8.38 -11.02
C GLN A 33 0.55 -6.98 -10.69
N ALA A 34 0.81 -6.50 -9.47
CA ALA A 34 0.39 -5.17 -9.06
C ALA A 34 1.09 -4.10 -9.92
N ALA A 35 2.38 -4.27 -10.20
CA ALA A 35 3.13 -3.35 -11.06
C ALA A 35 2.49 -3.27 -12.45
N ASP A 36 2.11 -4.42 -13.02
CA ASP A 36 1.45 -4.46 -14.32
C ASP A 36 0.13 -3.71 -14.32
N VAL A 37 -0.69 -3.94 -13.29
CA VAL A 37 -1.99 -3.26 -13.18
C VAL A 37 -1.81 -1.75 -13.06
N LEU A 38 -0.81 -1.32 -12.30
CA LEU A 38 -0.57 0.10 -12.06
C LEU A 38 0.24 0.78 -13.18
N GLY A 39 0.78 0.00 -14.11
CA GLY A 39 1.58 0.55 -15.20
C GLY A 39 2.92 1.10 -14.75
N ILE A 40 3.52 0.52 -13.72
CA ILE A 40 4.83 0.93 -13.20
C ILE A 40 5.80 -0.23 -13.27
N SER A 41 7.10 0.08 -13.14
CA SER A 41 8.12 -0.96 -13.12
C SER A 41 8.06 -1.75 -11.80
N TYR A 42 8.54 -2.98 -11.85
CA TYR A 42 8.62 -3.80 -10.64
C TYR A 42 9.50 -3.15 -9.57
N ALA A 43 10.60 -2.53 -9.98
CA ALA A 43 11.49 -1.83 -9.04
C ALA A 43 10.75 -0.69 -8.32
N THR A 44 9.96 0.08 -9.05
CA THR A 44 9.15 1.15 -8.47
C THR A 44 8.10 0.59 -7.53
N GLU A 45 7.44 -0.49 -7.93
CA GLU A 45 6.44 -1.16 -7.10
C GLU A 45 7.07 -1.61 -5.77
N GLN A 46 8.26 -2.21 -5.83
CA GLN A 46 8.97 -2.67 -4.64
C GLN A 46 9.25 -1.53 -3.67
N ARG A 47 9.70 -0.38 -4.18
CA ARG A 47 9.95 0.79 -3.34
C ARG A 47 8.68 1.34 -2.71
N HIS A 48 7.62 1.44 -3.51
CA HIS A 48 6.32 1.93 -3.02
C HIS A 48 5.73 0.99 -1.97
N TRP A 49 5.86 -0.31 -2.20
CA TRP A 49 5.36 -1.32 -1.26
C TRP A 49 6.09 -1.25 0.07
N ALA A 50 7.43 -1.14 0.03
CA ALA A 50 8.23 -1.03 1.25
C ALA A 50 7.85 0.22 2.06
N TYR A 51 7.67 1.34 1.38
CA TYR A 51 7.26 2.59 2.01
C TYR A 51 5.88 2.46 2.62
N ALA A 52 4.92 1.99 1.83
CA ALA A 52 3.53 1.89 2.28
C ALA A 52 3.39 0.93 3.46
N ARG A 53 4.09 -0.20 3.41
CA ARG A 53 4.06 -1.18 4.49
C ARG A 53 4.61 -0.61 5.79
N SER A 54 5.73 0.10 5.72
CA SER A 54 6.32 0.76 6.90
C SER A 54 5.40 1.84 7.44
N TRP A 55 4.82 2.64 6.55
CA TRP A 55 3.91 3.71 6.93
C TRP A 55 2.69 3.16 7.66
N LEU A 56 2.11 2.09 7.12
CA LEU A 56 0.94 1.46 7.73
C LEU A 56 1.28 0.86 9.10
N ARG A 57 2.44 0.25 9.21
CA ARG A 57 2.88 -0.35 10.49
C ARG A 57 2.95 0.72 11.59
N VAL A 58 3.56 1.85 11.27
CA VAL A 58 3.69 2.95 12.23
C VAL A 58 2.30 3.50 12.58
N GLU A 59 1.46 3.68 11.58
CA GLU A 59 0.14 4.25 11.78
C GLU A 59 -0.73 3.35 12.66
N VAL A 60 -0.71 2.06 12.41
CA VAL A 60 -1.50 1.09 13.18
C VAL A 60 -0.96 0.98 14.60
N ALA A 61 0.36 0.89 14.76
CA ALA A 61 1.00 0.77 16.07
C ALA A 61 0.79 2.04 16.91
N GLY A 62 0.77 3.20 16.28
CA GLY A 62 0.60 4.46 16.96
C GLY A 62 -0.80 4.70 17.52
N ARG A 63 -1.72 3.80 17.23
CA ARG A 63 -3.12 3.94 17.68
C ARG A 63 -3.41 3.23 18.99
N GLN A 64 -2.42 2.74 19.65
CA GLN A 64 -2.63 2.03 20.92
C GLN A 64 -2.80 2.97 22.10
#